data_e65240cc13f581ea81f94b28f71d8dcc
#
_entry.id   e65240cc13f581ea81f94b28f71d8dcc
#
_cell.length_a   1.000
_cell.length_b   1.000
_cell.length_c   1.000
_cell.angle_alpha   90.00
_cell.angle_beta   90.00
_cell.angle_gamma   90.00
#
_symmetry.space_group_name_H-M   'P 1'
#
loop_
_entity.id
_entity.type
_entity.pdbx_description
1 polymer ?
#
loop_
_entity_poly.entity_id
_entity_poly.type
_entity_poly.pdbx_seq_one_letter_code
_entity_poly.pdbx_strand_id
1 'polypeptide(L)'
;MEKIESSITSAGGFTGRRMAKDRLFKYVMVFGGLSVIIAISTIFFYLAGVVAPLFMPSHMEELKPLAVPSLTDQLTVHLAMEEQVEIGARISDQGDATFFSLVDGKPLLRQRVALPESVRATSFAAGDLRKRTMAFGLADGRMVLVKDDYKVTFTLDPEDPTRDVRSIAPGLVYPLGSDAVAVDDAGQPLTRLAVQHDEDGTTAVAQTGDDRLLLAYFTSESDFTGESVTTERAAVHELPRLEGGIEQILLEVKQRDLYVVHGGRFVSHFNVQNKDDPILVQTVAVVPQGERVTAAALLSGGFSLVLGTDKGHLVQWFQVRDANNKNTLTRIREFRSMGAAITSVAPEYARKGFLAADEKGGVNLYYATSERLLVERSTDAAPARLMAFAPRANAVLLETARGEIRSAHVENEYPEISFASLWGKIWYESYEE
;
A
#
# COMPACT_ATOMS: atom_id res chain seq x y z
N MET A 1 -46.37 -69.94 64.06
CA MET A 1 -44.96 -69.51 63.85
C MET A 1 -44.56 -69.82 62.41
N GLU A 2 -45.26 -69.21 61.45
CA GLU A 2 -45.03 -69.52 60.06
C GLU A 2 -45.63 -68.42 59.21
N LYS A 3 -44.90 -67.27 59.11
CA LYS A 3 -45.27 -66.20 58.22
C LYS A 3 -44.26 -65.02 58.29
N ILE A 4 -42.97 -65.28 58.37
CA ILE A 4 -41.93 -64.19 58.31
C ILE A 4 -40.78 -64.53 57.32
N GLU A 5 -40.89 -65.55 56.48
CA GLU A 5 -39.77 -65.90 55.57
C GLU A 5 -39.98 -65.61 54.09
N SER A 6 -41.05 -64.93 53.69
CA SER A 6 -41.29 -64.68 52.23
C SER A 6 -41.06 -63.24 51.74
N SER A 7 -40.45 -62.34 52.52
CA SER A 7 -40.25 -60.92 52.11
C SER A 7 -38.80 -60.46 51.83
N ILE A 8 -37.84 -61.43 51.84
CA ILE A 8 -36.40 -61.07 51.63
C ILE A 8 -35.88 -61.35 50.20
N THR A 9 -36.65 -62.01 49.35
CA THR A 9 -36.17 -62.38 48.00
C THR A 9 -36.51 -61.39 46.85
N SER A 10 -37.20 -60.27 47.11
CA SER A 10 -37.51 -59.30 46.06
C SER A 10 -36.63 -58.06 46.06
N ALA A 11 -35.66 -57.94 46.98
CA ALA A 11 -34.78 -56.78 47.09
C ALA A 11 -33.53 -56.81 46.14
N GLY A 12 -33.22 -57.96 45.54
CA GLY A 12 -32.01 -58.14 44.71
C GLY A 12 -32.07 -57.54 43.33
N GLY A 13 -33.27 -57.37 42.76
CA GLY A 13 -33.42 -56.80 41.40
C GLY A 13 -33.33 -55.28 41.33
N PHE A 14 -33.67 -54.60 42.41
CA PHE A 14 -33.61 -53.09 42.44
C PHE A 14 -32.21 -52.58 42.72
N THR A 15 -31.34 -53.28 43.36
CA THR A 15 -29.95 -52.91 43.65
C THR A 15 -29.08 -53.02 42.42
N GLY A 16 -29.26 -54.02 41.56
CA GLY A 16 -28.49 -54.17 40.32
C GLY A 16 -28.72 -52.99 39.28
N ARG A 17 -29.99 -52.62 39.14
CA ARG A 17 -30.35 -51.47 38.27
C ARG A 17 -29.84 -50.15 38.82
N ARG A 18 -29.82 -49.90 40.10
CA ARG A 18 -29.22 -48.71 40.72
C ARG A 18 -27.70 -48.67 40.54
N MET A 19 -27.00 -49.78 40.81
CA MET A 19 -25.54 -49.84 40.56
C MET A 19 -25.17 -49.68 39.13
N ALA A 20 -25.97 -50.19 38.17
CA ALA A 20 -25.73 -49.94 36.72
C ALA A 20 -25.95 -48.51 36.35
N LYS A 21 -26.98 -47.82 36.85
CA LYS A 21 -27.22 -46.39 36.67
C LYS A 21 -26.11 -45.53 37.27
N ASP A 22 -25.64 -45.84 38.47
CA ASP A 22 -24.56 -45.11 39.14
C ASP A 22 -23.22 -45.25 38.38
N ARG A 23 -22.93 -46.46 37.85
CA ARG A 23 -21.76 -46.68 37.00
C ARG A 23 -21.89 -45.89 35.70
N LEU A 24 -23.04 -45.92 35.03
CA LEU A 24 -23.29 -45.15 33.80
C LEU A 24 -23.14 -43.66 34.08
N PHE A 25 -23.72 -43.18 35.17
CA PHE A 25 -23.61 -41.77 35.55
C PHE A 25 -22.17 -41.34 35.83
N LYS A 26 -21.39 -42.21 36.53
CA LYS A 26 -19.95 -41.98 36.73
C LYS A 26 -19.19 -41.88 35.42
N TYR A 27 -19.43 -42.74 34.45
CA TYR A 27 -18.76 -42.68 33.14
C TYR A 27 -19.19 -41.45 32.35
N VAL A 28 -20.48 -41.09 32.37
CA VAL A 28 -20.97 -39.88 31.71
C VAL A 28 -20.33 -38.60 32.30
N MET A 29 -20.24 -38.53 33.65
CA MET A 29 -19.56 -37.39 34.29
C MET A 29 -18.06 -37.31 33.98
N VAL A 30 -17.37 -38.48 34.00
CA VAL A 30 -15.93 -38.52 33.66
C VAL A 30 -15.72 -38.15 32.21
N PHE A 31 -16.56 -38.68 31.31
CA PHE A 31 -16.47 -38.37 29.88
C PHE A 31 -16.80 -36.89 29.59
N GLY A 32 -17.85 -36.37 30.25
CA GLY A 32 -18.20 -34.96 30.17
C GLY A 32 -17.10 -34.06 30.70
N GLY A 33 -16.50 -34.36 31.84
CA GLY A 33 -15.37 -33.62 32.38
C GLY A 33 -14.14 -33.67 31.48
N LEU A 34 -13.81 -34.85 30.94
CA LEU A 34 -12.69 -35.02 30.03
C LEU A 34 -12.91 -34.25 28.70
N SER A 35 -14.13 -34.30 28.15
CA SER A 35 -14.47 -33.60 26.90
C SER A 35 -14.34 -32.07 27.05
N VAL A 36 -14.69 -31.53 28.21
CA VAL A 36 -14.48 -30.10 28.50
C VAL A 36 -12.98 -29.73 28.53
N ILE A 37 -12.17 -30.58 29.19
CA ILE A 37 -10.71 -30.36 29.23
C ILE A 37 -10.12 -30.42 27.81
N ILE A 38 -10.54 -31.42 27.02
CA ILE A 38 -10.10 -31.56 25.63
C ILE A 38 -10.51 -30.32 24.81
N ALA A 39 -11.77 -29.85 24.96
CA ALA A 39 -12.25 -28.67 24.24
C ALA A 39 -11.44 -27.41 24.61
N ILE A 40 -11.20 -27.19 25.90
CA ILE A 40 -10.38 -26.03 26.34
C ILE A 40 -8.93 -26.13 25.83
N SER A 41 -8.34 -27.35 25.90
CA SER A 41 -6.99 -27.59 25.38
C SER A 41 -6.91 -27.34 23.85
N THR A 42 -7.94 -27.78 23.12
CA THR A 42 -8.03 -27.57 21.67
C THR A 42 -8.10 -26.07 21.32
N ILE A 43 -8.91 -25.31 22.08
CA ILE A 43 -8.99 -23.85 21.92
C ILE A 43 -7.62 -23.20 22.21
N PHE A 44 -6.96 -23.65 23.29
CA PHE A 44 -5.64 -23.13 23.62
C PHE A 44 -4.60 -23.40 22.52
N PHE A 45 -4.52 -24.64 22.01
CA PHE A 45 -3.61 -24.98 20.93
C PHE A 45 -3.97 -24.28 19.62
N TYR A 46 -5.26 -24.10 19.34
CA TYR A 46 -5.70 -23.30 18.20
C TYR A 46 -5.23 -21.84 18.32
N LEU A 47 -5.47 -21.21 19.47
CA LEU A 47 -5.01 -19.83 19.70
C LEU A 47 -3.47 -19.74 19.66
N ALA A 48 -2.77 -20.70 20.25
CA ALA A 48 -1.31 -20.76 20.16
C ALA A 48 -0.84 -20.88 18.69
N GLY A 49 -1.49 -21.71 17.89
CA GLY A 49 -1.22 -21.84 16.45
C GLY A 49 -1.46 -20.54 15.66
N VAL A 50 -2.51 -19.79 16.01
CA VAL A 50 -2.82 -18.49 15.39
C VAL A 50 -1.82 -17.41 15.80
N VAL A 51 -1.32 -17.46 17.03
CA VAL A 51 -0.40 -16.44 17.57
C VAL A 51 1.07 -16.76 17.26
N ALA A 52 1.44 -18.04 17.15
CA ALA A 52 2.82 -18.45 16.89
C ALA A 52 3.46 -17.78 15.65
N PRO A 53 2.77 -17.62 14.51
CA PRO A 53 3.30 -16.93 13.33
C PRO A 53 3.67 -15.46 13.56
N LEU A 54 3.06 -14.79 14.56
CA LEU A 54 3.42 -13.40 14.89
C LEU A 54 4.84 -13.26 15.45
N PHE A 55 5.43 -14.36 15.91
CA PHE A 55 6.80 -14.42 16.43
C PHE A 55 7.79 -14.95 15.41
N MET A 56 7.33 -15.41 14.24
CA MET A 56 8.22 -15.85 13.17
C MET A 56 8.81 -14.66 12.42
N PRO A 57 10.04 -14.78 11.89
CA PRO A 57 10.63 -13.73 11.07
C PRO A 57 9.85 -13.57 9.76
N SER A 58 9.70 -12.33 9.30
CA SER A 58 9.16 -12.06 7.97
C SER A 58 10.13 -12.57 6.91
N HIS A 59 9.62 -13.21 5.87
CA HIS A 59 10.38 -13.68 4.73
C HIS A 59 9.93 -12.89 3.47
N MET A 60 10.89 -12.55 2.64
CA MET A 60 10.62 -12.00 1.32
C MET A 60 11.23 -12.95 0.30
N GLU A 61 10.45 -13.36 -0.67
CA GLU A 61 10.97 -14.16 -1.79
C GLU A 61 12.13 -13.43 -2.50
N GLU A 62 12.89 -14.18 -3.29
CA GLU A 62 13.87 -13.56 -4.19
C GLU A 62 13.16 -12.67 -5.21
N LEU A 63 13.82 -11.55 -5.54
CA LEU A 63 13.33 -10.59 -6.54
C LEU A 63 13.42 -11.22 -7.93
N LYS A 64 12.33 -11.80 -8.40
CA LYS A 64 12.26 -12.50 -9.70
C LYS A 64 12.16 -11.47 -10.83
N PRO A 65 13.03 -11.55 -11.86
CA PRO A 65 12.92 -10.71 -13.04
C PRO A 65 11.67 -11.08 -13.86
N LEU A 66 10.95 -10.06 -14.32
CA LEU A 66 9.82 -10.21 -15.24
C LEU A 66 10.24 -9.84 -16.66
N ALA A 67 9.76 -10.59 -17.64
CA ALA A 67 10.06 -10.35 -19.06
C ALA A 67 9.24 -9.19 -19.66
N VAL A 68 9.19 -8.05 -18.94
CA VAL A 68 8.53 -6.84 -19.42
C VAL A 68 9.41 -6.20 -20.49
N PRO A 69 8.87 -5.86 -21.69
CA PRO A 69 9.66 -5.23 -22.75
C PRO A 69 10.30 -3.91 -22.24
N SER A 70 11.58 -3.72 -22.51
CA SER A 70 12.29 -2.48 -22.19
C SER A 70 11.68 -1.29 -22.90
N LEU A 71 11.77 -0.10 -22.28
CA LEU A 71 11.44 1.17 -22.91
C LEU A 71 12.64 1.62 -23.74
N THR A 72 12.37 2.11 -24.96
CA THR A 72 13.39 2.74 -25.82
C THR A 72 13.22 4.24 -25.74
N ASP A 73 14.28 4.96 -25.38
CA ASP A 73 14.31 6.43 -25.28
C ASP A 73 13.24 7.05 -24.35
N GLN A 74 12.78 6.29 -23.35
CA GLN A 74 11.81 6.71 -22.35
C GLN A 74 12.24 6.23 -20.96
N LEU A 75 11.81 6.98 -19.93
CA LEU A 75 12.03 6.60 -18.53
C LEU A 75 10.73 6.17 -17.89
N THR A 76 10.76 5.11 -17.12
CA THR A 76 9.64 4.78 -16.25
C THR A 76 9.51 5.83 -15.16
N VAL A 77 8.32 6.40 -14.99
CA VAL A 77 8.02 7.35 -13.92
C VAL A 77 7.13 6.75 -12.85
N HIS A 78 6.40 5.68 -13.16
CA HIS A 78 5.53 5.01 -12.21
C HIS A 78 5.40 3.52 -12.45
N LEU A 79 5.32 2.77 -11.35
CA LEU A 79 4.94 1.37 -11.29
C LEU A 79 3.72 1.23 -10.41
N ALA A 80 2.77 0.41 -10.84
CA ALA A 80 1.59 0.06 -10.08
C ALA A 80 1.24 -1.42 -10.22
N MET A 81 0.42 -1.92 -9.31
CA MET A 81 -0.13 -3.27 -9.36
C MET A 81 -1.61 -3.24 -9.05
N GLU A 82 -2.35 -4.12 -9.68
CA GLU A 82 -3.75 -4.39 -9.35
C GLU A 82 -3.85 -5.07 -7.96
N GLU A 83 -5.00 -4.95 -7.29
CA GLU A 83 -5.22 -5.38 -5.90
C GLU A 83 -4.96 -6.87 -5.65
N GLN A 84 -5.13 -7.73 -6.64
CA GLN A 84 -4.95 -9.19 -6.54
C GLN A 84 -3.61 -9.68 -7.11
N VAL A 85 -2.75 -8.73 -7.52
CA VAL A 85 -1.39 -9.02 -7.98
C VAL A 85 -1.36 -9.90 -9.25
N GLU A 86 -2.33 -9.74 -10.13
CA GLU A 86 -2.33 -10.40 -11.44
C GLU A 86 -1.74 -9.52 -12.54
N ILE A 87 -1.99 -8.20 -12.45
CA ILE A 87 -1.60 -7.21 -13.46
C ILE A 87 -0.71 -6.14 -12.85
N GLY A 88 0.44 -5.92 -13.47
CA GLY A 88 1.31 -4.79 -13.22
C GLY A 88 1.11 -3.70 -14.28
N ALA A 89 1.38 -2.45 -13.92
CA ALA A 89 1.39 -1.32 -14.81
C ALA A 89 2.73 -0.58 -14.75
N ARG A 90 3.25 -0.20 -15.91
CA ARG A 90 4.42 0.67 -16.06
C ARG A 90 4.05 1.88 -16.89
N ILE A 91 4.29 3.05 -16.34
CA ILE A 91 4.00 4.34 -16.99
C ILE A 91 5.32 5.03 -17.30
N SER A 92 5.47 5.50 -18.53
CA SER A 92 6.66 6.25 -18.97
C SER A 92 6.49 7.77 -18.78
N ASP A 93 7.61 8.50 -18.84
CA ASP A 93 7.68 9.97 -18.83
C ASP A 93 7.00 10.62 -20.05
N GLN A 94 6.76 9.86 -21.11
CA GLN A 94 6.05 10.31 -22.31
C GLN A 94 4.55 9.91 -22.31
N GLY A 95 4.08 9.30 -21.20
CA GLY A 95 2.69 8.91 -21.03
C GLY A 95 2.32 7.56 -21.65
N ASP A 96 3.30 6.74 -22.04
CA ASP A 96 2.99 5.38 -22.48
C ASP A 96 2.74 4.47 -21.27
N ALA A 97 1.54 3.92 -21.19
CA ALA A 97 1.11 2.97 -20.17
C ALA A 97 1.16 1.55 -20.73
N THR A 98 1.95 0.68 -20.12
CA THR A 98 2.02 -0.74 -20.43
C THR A 98 1.51 -1.54 -19.26
N PHE A 99 0.40 -2.23 -19.43
CA PHE A 99 -0.13 -3.22 -18.50
C PHE A 99 0.41 -4.59 -18.88
N PHE A 100 0.86 -5.35 -17.89
CA PHE A 100 1.53 -6.64 -18.11
C PHE A 100 1.15 -7.65 -17.02
N SER A 101 1.21 -8.94 -17.37
CA SER A 101 1.00 -10.03 -16.44
C SER A 101 2.14 -10.11 -15.42
N LEU A 102 1.81 -10.19 -14.13
CA LEU A 102 2.80 -10.38 -13.06
C LEU A 102 3.32 -11.81 -12.96
N VAL A 103 2.73 -12.75 -13.70
CA VAL A 103 3.19 -14.15 -13.76
C VAL A 103 4.43 -14.29 -14.65
N ASP A 104 4.42 -13.66 -15.84
CA ASP A 104 5.45 -13.87 -16.86
C ASP A 104 5.96 -12.58 -17.52
N GLY A 105 5.42 -11.41 -17.13
CA GLY A 105 5.83 -10.11 -17.68
C GLY A 105 5.27 -9.78 -19.07
N LYS A 106 4.43 -10.66 -19.67
CA LYS A 106 3.88 -10.40 -21.00
C LYS A 106 2.95 -9.18 -21.00
N PRO A 107 3.07 -8.28 -22.00
CA PRO A 107 2.17 -7.14 -22.13
C PRO A 107 0.74 -7.61 -22.44
N LEU A 108 -0.22 -7.09 -21.70
CA LEU A 108 -1.66 -7.33 -21.86
C LEU A 108 -2.31 -6.20 -22.66
N LEU A 109 -1.96 -4.96 -22.33
CA LEU A 109 -2.49 -3.76 -22.98
C LEU A 109 -1.41 -2.68 -23.03
N ARG A 110 -1.35 -1.93 -24.15
CA ARG A 110 -0.61 -0.69 -24.24
C ARG A 110 -1.58 0.44 -24.56
N GLN A 111 -1.53 1.48 -23.79
CA GLN A 111 -2.39 2.65 -23.93
C GLN A 111 -1.55 3.91 -23.74
N ARG A 112 -1.90 5.00 -24.38
CA ARG A 112 -1.24 6.28 -24.18
C ARG A 112 -2.13 7.20 -23.36
N VAL A 113 -1.54 7.89 -22.39
CA VAL A 113 -2.21 8.96 -21.64
C VAL A 113 -2.57 10.08 -22.62
N ALA A 114 -3.73 10.68 -22.48
CA ALA A 114 -4.22 11.77 -23.33
C ALA A 114 -3.44 13.07 -23.09
N LEU A 115 -2.13 13.05 -23.36
CA LEU A 115 -1.29 14.26 -23.33
C LEU A 115 -1.48 15.05 -24.61
N PRO A 116 -1.52 16.40 -24.55
CA PRO A 116 -1.57 17.24 -25.75
C PRO A 116 -0.36 17.00 -26.64
N GLU A 117 -0.56 16.77 -27.94
CA GLU A 117 0.50 16.39 -28.88
C GLU A 117 1.63 17.45 -29.00
N SER A 118 1.30 18.73 -28.82
CA SER A 118 2.22 19.85 -28.98
C SER A 118 2.94 20.28 -27.69
N VAL A 119 2.61 19.65 -26.54
CA VAL A 119 3.12 20.08 -25.23
C VAL A 119 3.78 18.91 -24.51
N ARG A 120 5.05 19.09 -24.14
CA ARG A 120 5.82 18.05 -23.45
C ARG A 120 5.43 17.96 -21.97
N ALA A 121 5.37 16.75 -21.43
CA ALA A 121 5.35 16.53 -20.00
C ALA A 121 6.70 16.90 -19.38
N THR A 122 6.67 17.66 -18.28
CA THR A 122 7.85 18.19 -17.58
C THR A 122 8.00 17.67 -16.16
N SER A 123 6.91 17.13 -15.58
CA SER A 123 6.90 16.50 -14.27
C SER A 123 5.84 15.42 -14.20
N PHE A 124 5.98 14.57 -13.17
CA PHE A 124 5.05 13.50 -12.88
C PHE A 124 4.79 13.44 -11.35
N ALA A 125 3.57 13.14 -10.97
CA ALA A 125 3.18 12.88 -9.59
C ALA A 125 2.31 11.64 -9.51
N ALA A 126 2.55 10.79 -8.51
CA ALA A 126 1.63 9.74 -8.08
C ALA A 126 0.95 10.17 -6.78
N GLY A 127 -0.36 10.01 -6.71
CA GLY A 127 -1.14 10.18 -5.50
C GLY A 127 -1.12 8.94 -4.60
N ASP A 128 -2.15 8.80 -3.75
CA ASP A 128 -2.30 7.62 -2.89
C ASP A 128 -2.43 6.34 -3.73
N LEU A 129 -1.68 5.32 -3.35
CA LEU A 129 -1.62 4.04 -4.07
C LEU A 129 -3.00 3.37 -4.20
N ARG A 130 -3.88 3.51 -3.21
CA ARG A 130 -5.24 2.93 -3.23
C ARG A 130 -6.19 3.70 -4.11
N LYS A 131 -5.94 4.99 -4.31
CA LYS A 131 -6.70 5.85 -5.23
C LYS A 131 -6.22 5.69 -6.67
N ARG A 132 -4.99 5.21 -6.87
CA ARG A 132 -4.37 4.93 -8.18
C ARG A 132 -4.34 6.15 -9.10
N THR A 133 -4.31 7.35 -8.52
CA THR A 133 -4.27 8.61 -9.27
C THR A 133 -2.83 9.00 -9.57
N MET A 134 -2.63 9.56 -10.74
CA MET A 134 -1.35 10.12 -11.18
C MET A 134 -1.59 11.35 -12.05
N ALA A 135 -0.62 12.24 -12.10
CA ALA A 135 -0.72 13.45 -12.92
C ALA A 135 0.57 13.73 -13.67
N PHE A 136 0.43 14.21 -14.87
CA PHE A 136 1.51 14.75 -15.69
C PHE A 136 1.43 16.29 -15.69
N GLY A 137 2.49 16.94 -15.21
CA GLY A 137 2.67 18.38 -15.36
C GLY A 137 3.29 18.70 -16.72
N LEU A 138 2.80 19.75 -17.36
CA LEU A 138 3.12 20.11 -18.73
C LEU A 138 3.99 21.36 -18.81
N ALA A 139 4.63 21.54 -19.97
CA ALA A 139 5.50 22.69 -20.27
C ALA A 139 4.77 24.04 -20.40
N ASP A 140 3.44 24.02 -20.44
CA ASP A 140 2.57 25.19 -20.59
C ASP A 140 1.75 25.53 -19.34
N GLY A 141 2.14 25.00 -18.18
CA GLY A 141 1.48 25.29 -16.89
C GLY A 141 0.20 24.50 -16.64
N ARG A 142 -0.15 23.56 -17.51
CA ARG A 142 -1.30 22.68 -17.35
C ARG A 142 -0.90 21.32 -16.79
N MET A 143 -1.87 20.55 -16.33
CA MET A 143 -1.68 19.14 -15.96
C MET A 143 -2.77 18.24 -16.55
N VAL A 144 -2.46 16.95 -16.73
CA VAL A 144 -3.43 15.89 -17.02
C VAL A 144 -3.49 14.96 -15.84
N LEU A 145 -4.68 14.79 -15.25
CA LEU A 145 -4.93 13.82 -14.18
C LEU A 145 -5.46 12.53 -14.79
N VAL A 146 -4.82 11.43 -14.49
CA VAL A 146 -5.16 10.10 -14.99
C VAL A 146 -5.15 9.09 -13.85
N LYS A 147 -5.91 8.03 -13.99
CA LYS A 147 -5.98 6.92 -13.04
C LYS A 147 -5.94 5.61 -13.82
N ASP A 148 -5.16 4.63 -13.35
CA ASP A 148 -5.29 3.25 -13.83
C ASP A 148 -6.55 2.62 -13.23
N ASP A 149 -7.29 1.91 -14.06
CA ASP A 149 -8.54 1.25 -13.69
C ASP A 149 -8.54 -0.20 -14.14
N TYR A 150 -9.24 -1.05 -13.39
CA TYR A 150 -9.29 -2.48 -13.63
C TYR A 150 -10.74 -2.95 -13.55
N LYS A 151 -11.35 -3.12 -14.72
CA LYS A 151 -12.74 -3.57 -14.80
C LYS A 151 -12.81 -5.08 -14.69
N VAL A 152 -13.36 -5.56 -13.59
CA VAL A 152 -13.61 -6.98 -13.35
C VAL A 152 -14.93 -7.38 -13.99
N THR A 153 -14.91 -8.42 -14.82
CA THR A 153 -16.09 -9.04 -15.42
C THR A 153 -16.10 -10.53 -15.14
N PHE A 154 -17.29 -11.07 -14.95
CA PHE A 154 -17.53 -12.50 -14.80
C PHE A 154 -18.29 -12.99 -16.01
N THR A 155 -17.75 -14.01 -16.68
CA THR A 155 -18.39 -14.66 -17.83
C THR A 155 -18.47 -16.15 -17.56
N LEU A 156 -19.51 -16.80 -18.06
CA LEU A 156 -19.61 -18.26 -17.98
C LEU A 156 -18.44 -18.90 -18.75
N ASP A 157 -17.85 -19.94 -18.19
CA ASP A 157 -16.82 -20.72 -18.87
C ASP A 157 -17.44 -21.39 -20.13
N PRO A 158 -16.87 -21.21 -21.32
CA PRO A 158 -17.38 -21.88 -22.52
C PRO A 158 -17.34 -23.40 -22.44
N GLU A 159 -16.43 -23.97 -21.65
CA GLU A 159 -16.29 -25.43 -21.47
C GLU A 159 -17.11 -25.95 -20.29
N ASP A 160 -17.41 -25.12 -19.29
CA ASP A 160 -18.24 -25.47 -18.13
C ASP A 160 -19.21 -24.32 -17.79
N PRO A 161 -20.45 -24.33 -18.30
CA PRO A 161 -21.45 -23.28 -18.04
C PRO A 161 -21.90 -23.14 -16.60
N THR A 162 -21.43 -23.99 -15.67
CA THR A 162 -21.68 -23.89 -14.24
C THR A 162 -20.60 -23.09 -13.50
N ARG A 163 -19.50 -22.74 -14.20
CA ARG A 163 -18.34 -22.06 -13.65
C ARG A 163 -18.26 -20.63 -14.22
N ASP A 164 -18.15 -19.66 -13.32
CA ASP A 164 -17.82 -18.30 -13.68
C ASP A 164 -16.28 -18.13 -13.86
N VAL A 165 -15.88 -17.60 -14.99
CA VAL A 165 -14.50 -17.17 -15.24
C VAL A 165 -14.41 -15.68 -15.02
N ARG A 166 -13.53 -15.28 -14.12
CA ARG A 166 -13.19 -13.89 -13.85
C ARG A 166 -12.20 -13.38 -14.91
N SER A 167 -12.49 -12.25 -15.49
CA SER A 167 -11.59 -11.52 -16.38
C SER A 167 -11.37 -10.10 -15.87
N ILE A 168 -10.13 -9.62 -15.95
CA ILE A 168 -9.76 -8.25 -15.58
C ILE A 168 -9.27 -7.53 -16.82
N ALA A 169 -9.94 -6.43 -17.15
CA ALA A 169 -9.56 -5.55 -18.24
C ALA A 169 -8.93 -4.27 -17.67
N PRO A 170 -7.60 -4.06 -17.81
CA PRO A 170 -6.96 -2.83 -17.40
C PRO A 170 -7.27 -1.68 -18.37
N GLY A 171 -7.17 -0.43 -17.89
CA GLY A 171 -7.36 0.77 -18.70
C GLY A 171 -6.97 2.04 -17.98
N LEU A 172 -7.17 3.18 -18.64
CA LEU A 172 -6.95 4.50 -18.06
C LEU A 172 -8.29 5.25 -18.02
N VAL A 173 -8.53 5.95 -16.89
CA VAL A 173 -9.69 6.84 -16.71
C VAL A 173 -9.22 8.23 -16.28
N TYR A 174 -10.02 9.26 -16.55
CA TYR A 174 -9.66 10.67 -16.35
C TYR A 174 -10.67 11.36 -15.42
N PRO A 175 -10.33 11.47 -14.12
CA PRO A 175 -11.28 12.03 -13.13
C PRO A 175 -11.63 13.51 -13.35
N LEU A 176 -10.76 14.27 -14.03
CA LEU A 176 -10.98 15.67 -14.39
C LEU A 176 -11.30 15.87 -15.90
N GLY A 177 -11.67 14.79 -16.60
CA GLY A 177 -11.73 14.79 -18.06
C GLY A 177 -10.36 14.53 -18.70
N SER A 178 -10.37 14.21 -20.00
CA SER A 178 -9.15 13.94 -20.79
C SER A 178 -8.35 15.17 -21.17
N ASP A 179 -8.95 16.36 -21.06
CA ASP A 179 -8.27 17.62 -21.39
C ASP A 179 -7.36 18.07 -20.26
N ALA A 180 -6.25 18.73 -20.65
CA ALA A 180 -5.33 19.28 -19.68
C ALA A 180 -5.92 20.51 -18.97
N VAL A 181 -5.89 20.51 -17.61
CA VAL A 181 -6.40 21.60 -16.78
C VAL A 181 -5.30 22.56 -16.37
N ALA A 182 -5.59 23.88 -16.33
CA ALA A 182 -4.62 24.90 -16.01
C ALA A 182 -4.30 24.92 -14.49
N VAL A 183 -3.03 24.80 -14.14
CA VAL A 183 -2.50 25.00 -12.77
C VAL A 183 -1.88 26.38 -12.66
N ASP A 184 -1.10 26.80 -13.65
CA ASP A 184 -0.45 28.12 -13.72
C ASP A 184 -1.03 28.95 -14.87
N ASP A 185 -1.61 30.10 -14.54
CA ASP A 185 -2.15 31.04 -15.55
C ASP A 185 -1.06 31.78 -16.34
N ALA A 186 0.16 31.83 -15.79
CA ALA A 186 1.32 32.41 -16.51
C ALA A 186 1.91 31.44 -17.55
N GLY A 187 1.42 30.17 -17.58
CA GLY A 187 1.85 29.18 -18.56
C GLY A 187 3.28 28.71 -18.39
N GLN A 188 3.85 28.82 -17.18
CA GLN A 188 5.21 28.36 -16.91
C GLN A 188 5.23 26.81 -16.77
N PRO A 189 6.31 26.14 -17.21
CA PRO A 189 6.44 24.70 -17.08
C PRO A 189 6.28 24.25 -15.63
N LEU A 190 5.53 23.15 -15.40
CA LEU A 190 5.42 22.53 -14.08
C LEU A 190 6.61 21.58 -13.89
N THR A 191 7.61 22.02 -13.13
CA THR A 191 8.89 21.31 -12.96
C THR A 191 8.85 20.22 -11.89
N ARG A 192 7.96 20.39 -10.91
CA ARG A 192 7.61 19.37 -9.89
C ARG A 192 6.12 19.43 -9.63
N LEU A 193 5.57 18.28 -9.25
CA LEU A 193 4.14 18.14 -9.03
C LEU A 193 3.89 17.18 -7.85
N ALA A 194 2.85 17.44 -7.09
CA ALA A 194 2.20 16.50 -6.20
C ALA A 194 0.70 16.61 -6.39
N VAL A 195 -0.01 15.50 -6.30
CA VAL A 195 -1.46 15.45 -6.53
C VAL A 195 -2.14 14.48 -5.58
N GLN A 196 -3.32 14.85 -5.12
CA GLN A 196 -4.27 13.94 -4.48
C GLN A 196 -5.66 14.21 -5.01
N HIS A 197 -6.43 13.14 -5.17
CA HIS A 197 -7.80 13.18 -5.65
C HIS A 197 -8.70 12.33 -4.77
N ASP A 198 -9.88 12.85 -4.44
CA ASP A 198 -10.96 12.12 -3.76
C ASP A 198 -12.32 12.61 -4.27
N GLU A 199 -13.39 12.19 -3.57
CA GLU A 199 -14.76 12.55 -3.93
C GLU A 199 -15.05 14.06 -3.74
N ASP A 200 -14.31 14.72 -2.84
CA ASP A 200 -14.48 16.17 -2.59
C ASP A 200 -13.77 17.02 -3.65
N GLY A 201 -12.74 16.48 -4.32
CA GLY A 201 -12.02 17.17 -5.37
C GLY A 201 -10.54 16.76 -5.50
N THR A 202 -9.81 17.56 -6.27
CA THR A 202 -8.39 17.34 -6.57
C THR A 202 -7.56 18.51 -6.11
N THR A 203 -6.57 18.25 -5.27
CA THR A 203 -5.52 19.23 -4.94
C THR A 203 -4.25 18.88 -5.71
N ALA A 204 -3.72 19.85 -6.45
CA ALA A 204 -2.42 19.79 -7.09
C ALA A 204 -1.50 20.85 -6.48
N VAL A 205 -0.25 20.49 -6.22
CA VAL A 205 0.79 21.42 -5.79
C VAL A 205 1.95 21.31 -6.77
N ALA A 206 2.32 22.42 -7.40
CA ALA A 206 3.33 22.43 -8.45
C ALA A 206 4.40 23.50 -8.21
N GLN A 207 5.65 23.15 -8.50
CA GLN A 207 6.71 24.14 -8.72
C GLN A 207 6.73 24.52 -10.19
N THR A 208 6.73 25.81 -10.48
CA THR A 208 6.82 26.33 -11.84
C THR A 208 8.27 26.57 -12.27
N GLY A 209 8.49 26.80 -13.56
CA GLY A 209 9.82 27.09 -14.13
C GLY A 209 10.47 28.37 -13.63
N ASP A 210 9.69 29.31 -13.09
CA ASP A 210 10.13 30.55 -12.44
C ASP A 210 10.18 30.46 -10.90
N ASP A 211 10.24 29.22 -10.37
CA ASP A 211 10.38 28.87 -8.95
C ASP A 211 9.22 29.32 -8.03
N ARG A 212 8.01 29.56 -8.57
CA ARG A 212 6.81 29.71 -7.75
C ARG A 212 6.32 28.34 -7.31
N LEU A 213 5.77 28.26 -6.10
CA LEU A 213 5.08 27.08 -5.58
C LEU A 213 3.58 27.39 -5.57
N LEU A 214 2.82 26.71 -6.41
CA LEU A 214 1.38 26.92 -6.58
C LEU A 214 0.59 25.77 -5.97
N LEU A 215 -0.47 26.09 -5.25
CA LEU A 215 -1.50 25.14 -4.83
C LEU A 215 -2.76 25.44 -5.65
N ALA A 216 -3.26 24.45 -6.38
CA ALA A 216 -4.49 24.55 -7.15
C ALA A 216 -5.49 23.50 -6.65
N TYR A 217 -6.76 23.88 -6.55
CA TYR A 217 -7.85 23.00 -6.16
C TYR A 217 -8.91 22.94 -7.26
N PHE A 218 -9.30 21.71 -7.61
CA PHE A 218 -10.27 21.44 -8.68
C PHE A 218 -11.45 20.66 -8.12
N THR A 219 -12.64 21.03 -8.52
CA THR A 219 -13.86 20.25 -8.35
C THR A 219 -14.30 19.71 -9.71
N SER A 220 -14.95 18.57 -9.73
CA SER A 220 -15.47 17.96 -10.94
C SER A 220 -16.87 17.42 -10.71
N GLU A 221 -17.75 17.64 -11.69
CA GLU A 221 -19.09 17.08 -11.73
C GLU A 221 -19.21 16.20 -12.97
N SER A 222 -19.60 14.94 -12.79
CA SER A 222 -19.96 14.08 -13.92
C SER A 222 -21.45 14.20 -14.23
N ASP A 223 -21.80 14.12 -15.49
CA ASP A 223 -23.19 13.99 -15.89
C ASP A 223 -23.80 12.66 -15.39
N PHE A 224 -25.12 12.54 -15.50
CA PHE A 224 -25.86 11.36 -15.02
C PHE A 224 -25.41 10.05 -15.72
N THR A 225 -24.85 10.15 -16.92
CA THR A 225 -24.37 8.99 -17.71
C THR A 225 -22.90 8.67 -17.41
N GLY A 226 -22.15 9.60 -16.79
CA GLY A 226 -20.71 9.49 -16.58
C GLY A 226 -19.87 9.67 -17.85
N GLU A 227 -20.50 10.11 -18.96
CA GLU A 227 -19.83 10.28 -20.26
C GLU A 227 -19.11 11.63 -20.37
N SER A 228 -19.57 12.65 -19.65
CA SER A 228 -18.93 13.96 -19.60
C SER A 228 -18.57 14.37 -18.17
N VAL A 229 -17.40 14.97 -18.02
CA VAL A 229 -16.90 15.52 -16.75
C VAL A 229 -16.68 17.03 -16.97
N THR A 230 -17.38 17.84 -16.20
CA THR A 230 -17.13 19.28 -16.13
C THR A 230 -16.22 19.57 -14.95
N THR A 231 -15.06 20.18 -15.21
CA THR A 231 -14.06 20.49 -14.20
C THR A 231 -13.94 22.01 -14.03
N GLU A 232 -13.98 22.43 -12.76
CA GLU A 232 -13.78 23.82 -12.37
C GLU A 232 -12.53 23.93 -11.49
N ARG A 233 -11.69 24.92 -11.73
CA ARG A 233 -10.60 25.29 -10.85
C ARG A 233 -11.14 26.24 -9.77
N ALA A 234 -11.45 25.71 -8.60
CA ALA A 234 -12.11 26.43 -7.51
C ALA A 234 -11.17 27.40 -6.79
N ALA A 235 -9.85 27.07 -6.68
CA ALA A 235 -8.87 27.94 -6.03
C ALA A 235 -7.46 27.77 -6.62
N VAL A 236 -6.68 28.85 -6.62
CA VAL A 236 -5.22 28.85 -6.90
C VAL A 236 -4.55 29.81 -5.94
N HIS A 237 -3.49 29.35 -5.26
CA HIS A 237 -2.71 30.16 -4.35
C HIS A 237 -1.22 29.97 -4.59
N GLU A 238 -0.47 31.07 -4.61
CA GLU A 238 0.98 31.05 -4.55
C GLU A 238 1.41 30.92 -3.10
N LEU A 239 2.13 29.82 -2.79
CA LEU A 239 2.67 29.57 -1.46
C LEU A 239 3.97 30.38 -1.27
N PRO A 240 4.35 30.68 -0.01
CA PRO A 240 5.60 31.37 0.28
C PRO A 240 6.81 30.70 -0.38
N ARG A 241 7.72 31.51 -0.93
CA ARG A 241 8.99 31.02 -1.48
C ARG A 241 9.82 30.37 -0.40
N LEU A 242 10.40 29.21 -0.73
CA LEU A 242 11.27 28.45 0.14
C LEU A 242 12.73 28.69 -0.24
N GLU A 243 13.61 28.74 0.77
CA GLU A 243 15.04 28.90 0.53
C GLU A 243 15.66 27.60 0.02
N GLY A 244 16.50 27.70 -0.99
CA GLY A 244 17.10 26.56 -1.68
C GLY A 244 16.15 25.92 -2.70
N GLY A 245 16.65 24.99 -3.49
CA GLY A 245 15.86 24.27 -4.48
C GLY A 245 14.89 23.30 -3.82
N ILE A 246 13.71 23.10 -4.41
CA ILE A 246 12.75 22.09 -3.99
C ILE A 246 13.21 20.74 -4.55
N GLU A 247 13.39 19.74 -3.69
CA GLU A 247 13.72 18.36 -4.07
C GLU A 247 12.46 17.53 -4.28
N GLN A 248 11.49 17.62 -3.35
CA GLN A 248 10.27 16.81 -3.42
C GLN A 248 9.08 17.52 -2.78
N ILE A 249 7.90 17.32 -3.34
CA ILE A 249 6.61 17.80 -2.82
C ILE A 249 5.78 16.58 -2.46
N LEU A 250 5.25 16.54 -1.24
CA LEU A 250 4.47 15.42 -0.69
C LEU A 250 3.15 15.94 -0.13
N LEU A 251 2.05 15.61 -0.80
CA LEU A 251 0.70 15.97 -0.37
C LEU A 251 0.04 14.79 0.34
N GLU A 252 -0.48 15.02 1.53
CA GLU A 252 -1.14 13.98 2.34
C GLU A 252 -2.47 13.55 1.68
N VAL A 253 -2.82 12.28 1.84
CA VAL A 253 -3.96 11.62 1.16
C VAL A 253 -5.33 12.28 1.40
N LYS A 254 -5.51 12.95 2.55
CA LYS A 254 -6.73 13.72 2.87
C LYS A 254 -6.64 15.18 2.47
N GLN A 255 -5.59 15.55 1.74
CA GLN A 255 -5.40 16.88 1.19
C GLN A 255 -5.40 18.01 2.23
N ARG A 256 -4.90 17.73 3.46
CA ARG A 256 -4.86 18.70 4.56
C ARG A 256 -3.47 19.18 4.91
N ASP A 257 -2.47 18.32 4.71
CA ASP A 257 -1.08 18.59 5.05
C ASP A 257 -0.19 18.43 3.82
N LEU A 258 0.66 19.42 3.60
CA LEU A 258 1.64 19.46 2.52
C LEU A 258 3.04 19.56 3.13
N TYR A 259 3.94 18.71 2.67
CA TYR A 259 5.35 18.71 3.05
C TYR A 259 6.20 18.97 1.83
N VAL A 260 7.10 19.95 1.93
CA VAL A 260 8.03 20.30 0.85
C VAL A 260 9.46 20.10 1.35
N VAL A 261 10.17 19.17 0.73
CA VAL A 261 11.61 18.94 0.96
C VAL A 261 12.38 19.95 0.11
N HIS A 262 13.22 20.77 0.74
CA HIS A 262 13.97 21.81 0.04
C HIS A 262 15.34 22.10 0.65
N GLY A 263 16.22 22.74 -0.13
CA GLY A 263 17.57 23.07 0.29
C GLY A 263 18.42 21.89 0.71
N GLY A 264 18.03 20.69 0.27
CA GLY A 264 18.68 19.41 0.57
C GLY A 264 18.49 18.90 1.97
N ARG A 265 17.93 19.68 2.92
CA ARG A 265 17.89 19.29 4.34
C ARG A 265 16.72 19.83 5.14
N PHE A 266 15.89 20.65 4.55
CA PHE A 266 14.72 21.23 5.22
C PHE A 266 13.43 20.58 4.76
N VAL A 267 12.46 20.53 5.65
CA VAL A 267 11.06 20.24 5.34
C VAL A 267 10.22 21.41 5.82
N SER A 268 9.48 22.00 4.90
CA SER A 268 8.41 22.96 5.21
C SER A 268 7.08 22.23 5.23
N HIS A 269 6.35 22.38 6.33
CA HIS A 269 5.01 21.85 6.52
C HIS A 269 3.99 22.96 6.39
N PHE A 270 3.03 22.78 5.47
CA PHE A 270 1.88 23.65 5.29
C PHE A 270 0.60 22.94 5.69
N ASN A 271 -0.29 23.64 6.37
CA ASN A 271 -1.68 23.23 6.49
C ASN A 271 -2.44 23.82 5.28
N VAL A 272 -3.00 22.92 4.47
CA VAL A 272 -3.74 23.24 3.25
C VAL A 272 -5.19 22.75 3.33
N GLN A 273 -5.70 22.52 4.53
CA GLN A 273 -7.09 22.08 4.74
C GLN A 273 -8.08 23.15 4.26
N ASN A 274 -7.83 24.41 4.60
CA ASN A 274 -8.52 25.53 3.98
C ASN A 274 -7.81 25.88 2.66
N LYS A 275 -8.48 25.62 1.54
CA LYS A 275 -7.91 25.84 0.20
C LYS A 275 -7.78 27.31 -0.15
N ASP A 276 -8.55 28.18 0.52
CA ASP A 276 -8.52 29.63 0.32
C ASP A 276 -7.47 30.34 1.15
N ASP A 277 -6.91 29.68 2.18
CA ASP A 277 -5.90 30.27 3.08
C ASP A 277 -4.90 29.19 3.56
N PRO A 278 -3.99 28.75 2.68
CA PRO A 278 -2.94 27.79 3.05
C PRO A 278 -1.91 28.44 3.97
N ILE A 279 -1.57 27.79 5.10
CA ILE A 279 -0.72 28.34 6.15
C ILE A 279 0.60 27.56 6.24
N LEU A 280 1.74 28.24 6.19
CA LEU A 280 3.03 27.68 6.58
C LEU A 280 3.07 27.50 8.08
N VAL A 281 3.08 26.24 8.53
CA VAL A 281 3.07 25.89 9.97
C VAL A 281 4.47 25.90 10.54
N GLN A 282 5.44 25.31 9.82
CA GLN A 282 6.80 25.11 10.31
C GLN A 282 7.77 24.84 9.15
N THR A 283 9.01 25.30 9.30
CA THR A 283 10.17 24.83 8.53
C THR A 283 11.19 24.27 9.51
N VAL A 284 11.68 23.05 9.27
CA VAL A 284 12.60 22.35 10.17
C VAL A 284 13.74 21.69 9.39
N ALA A 285 14.95 21.72 9.95
CA ALA A 285 16.07 20.94 9.45
C ALA A 285 15.89 19.48 9.85
N VAL A 286 15.70 18.61 8.86
CA VAL A 286 15.37 17.19 9.10
C VAL A 286 16.60 16.27 9.12
N VAL A 287 17.72 16.74 8.59
CA VAL A 287 19.01 16.05 8.60
C VAL A 287 20.13 16.99 9.05
N PRO A 288 21.25 16.45 9.60
CA PRO A 288 22.40 17.26 10.03
C PRO A 288 23.04 18.05 8.89
N GLN A 289 23.86 19.03 9.25
CA GLN A 289 24.67 19.75 8.28
C GLN A 289 25.69 18.82 7.62
N GLY A 290 25.81 18.89 6.29
CA GLY A 290 26.68 18.00 5.50
C GLY A 290 26.03 16.69 5.08
N GLU A 291 24.74 16.54 5.33
CA GLU A 291 23.90 15.44 4.88
C GLU A 291 22.71 15.97 4.07
N ARG A 292 22.26 15.23 3.06
CA ARG A 292 21.17 15.62 2.18
C ARG A 292 20.09 14.55 2.12
N VAL A 293 18.84 14.98 2.08
CA VAL A 293 17.69 14.12 1.77
C VAL A 293 17.74 13.74 0.29
N THR A 294 17.69 12.45 0.01
CA THR A 294 17.70 11.89 -1.35
C THR A 294 16.39 11.20 -1.72
N ALA A 295 15.62 10.76 -0.72
CA ALA A 295 14.31 10.14 -0.92
C ALA A 295 13.39 10.50 0.24
N ALA A 296 12.10 10.69 -0.05
CA ALA A 296 11.08 10.93 0.97
C ALA A 296 9.76 10.26 0.59
N ALA A 297 9.04 9.75 1.58
CA ALA A 297 7.71 9.18 1.39
C ALA A 297 6.83 9.40 2.62
N LEU A 298 5.54 9.63 2.40
CA LEU A 298 4.53 9.54 3.43
C LEU A 298 4.11 8.08 3.62
N LEU A 299 4.13 7.60 4.86
CA LEU A 299 3.66 6.26 5.19
C LEU A 299 2.13 6.18 5.10
N SER A 300 1.61 4.96 5.11
CA SER A 300 0.17 4.69 5.10
C SER A 300 -0.57 5.53 6.13
N GLY A 301 -1.60 6.26 5.70
CA GLY A 301 -2.36 7.21 6.50
C GLY A 301 -1.88 8.67 6.43
N GLY A 302 -0.72 8.95 5.80
CA GLY A 302 -0.26 10.32 5.52
C GLY A 302 0.32 11.11 6.69
N PHE A 303 0.39 10.53 7.89
CA PHE A 303 0.84 11.24 9.11
C PHE A 303 2.33 11.10 9.41
N SER A 304 2.99 10.10 8.86
CA SER A 304 4.42 9.83 9.07
C SER A 304 5.19 10.10 7.80
N LEU A 305 6.24 10.89 7.91
CA LEU A 305 7.19 11.16 6.85
C LEU A 305 8.47 10.35 7.11
N VAL A 306 8.88 9.52 6.16
CA VAL A 306 10.18 8.83 6.16
C VAL A 306 11.10 9.51 5.16
N LEU A 307 12.31 9.80 5.60
CA LEU A 307 13.35 10.44 4.83
C LEU A 307 14.57 9.55 4.75
N GLY A 308 15.06 9.33 3.55
CA GLY A 308 16.33 8.68 3.24
C GLY A 308 17.40 9.71 2.86
N THR A 309 18.67 9.44 3.17
CA THR A 309 19.73 10.39 2.97
C THR A 309 20.85 9.85 2.08
N ASP A 310 21.74 10.76 1.64
CA ASP A 310 22.96 10.46 0.87
C ASP A 310 24.00 9.68 1.69
N LYS A 311 23.82 9.56 3.02
CA LYS A 311 24.67 8.76 3.92
C LYS A 311 24.03 7.41 4.29
N GLY A 312 22.85 7.12 3.75
CA GLY A 312 22.15 5.87 4.03
C GLY A 312 21.35 5.87 5.33
N HIS A 313 21.17 7.03 5.97
CA HIS A 313 20.31 7.13 7.14
C HIS A 313 18.85 7.16 6.71
N LEU A 314 17.99 6.57 7.55
CA LEU A 314 16.55 6.55 7.41
C LEU A 314 15.94 7.11 8.70
N VAL A 315 15.21 8.21 8.59
CA VAL A 315 14.62 8.90 9.74
C VAL A 315 13.12 9.10 9.54
N GLN A 316 12.36 8.93 10.62
CA GLN A 316 10.91 9.11 10.62
C GLN A 316 10.53 10.36 11.40
N TRP A 317 9.72 11.19 10.78
CA TRP A 317 9.16 12.38 11.35
C TRP A 317 7.64 12.25 11.44
N PHE A 318 7.07 12.85 12.46
CA PHE A 318 5.64 12.79 12.73
C PHE A 318 5.15 14.09 13.36
N GLN A 319 3.89 14.45 13.11
CA GLN A 319 3.26 15.59 13.78
C GLN A 319 2.92 15.20 15.23
N VAL A 320 3.57 15.82 16.19
CA VAL A 320 3.34 15.62 17.61
C VAL A 320 2.74 16.89 18.20
N ARG A 321 1.76 16.77 19.08
CA ARG A 321 1.24 17.90 19.82
C ARG A 321 2.21 18.30 20.92
N ASP A 322 2.62 19.57 20.90
CA ASP A 322 3.46 20.14 21.95
C ASP A 322 2.65 20.48 23.21
N ALA A 323 3.33 20.98 24.24
CA ALA A 323 2.72 21.39 25.50
C ALA A 323 1.65 22.51 25.33
N ASN A 324 1.70 23.26 24.24
CA ASN A 324 0.74 24.33 23.90
C ASN A 324 -0.39 23.82 22.98
N ASN A 325 -0.52 22.50 22.82
CA ASN A 325 -1.50 21.86 21.94
C ASN A 325 -1.34 22.19 20.44
N LYS A 326 -0.13 22.64 20.03
CA LYS A 326 0.22 22.90 18.63
C LYS A 326 0.88 21.68 18.00
N ASN A 327 0.45 21.30 16.81
CA ASN A 327 1.10 20.23 16.05
C ASN A 327 2.47 20.71 15.54
N THR A 328 3.52 19.97 15.88
CA THR A 328 4.88 20.22 15.41
C THR A 328 5.46 18.98 14.77
N LEU A 329 6.11 19.14 13.62
CA LEU A 329 6.83 18.05 12.95
C LEU A 329 8.08 17.73 13.78
N THR A 330 8.14 16.51 14.31
CA THR A 330 9.16 16.07 15.26
C THR A 330 9.77 14.76 14.79
N ARG A 331 11.10 14.65 14.91
CA ARG A 331 11.81 13.38 14.66
C ARG A 331 11.45 12.38 15.76
N ILE A 332 10.89 11.23 15.37
CA ILE A 332 10.44 10.23 16.33
C ILE A 332 11.28 8.96 16.31
N ARG A 333 11.90 8.61 15.16
CA ARG A 333 12.68 7.38 15.02
C ARG A 333 13.82 7.54 14.04
N GLU A 334 14.83 6.69 14.24
CA GLU A 334 15.90 6.42 13.31
C GLU A 334 16.00 4.92 13.09
N PHE A 335 16.04 4.49 11.83
CA PHE A 335 16.15 3.08 11.47
C PHE A 335 17.60 2.70 11.23
N ARG A 336 17.86 1.39 11.23
CA ARG A 336 19.18 0.87 10.89
C ARG A 336 19.61 1.41 9.51
N SER A 337 20.78 2.08 9.48
CA SER A 337 21.33 2.63 8.24
C SER A 337 21.68 1.53 7.24
N MET A 338 21.49 1.84 5.95
CA MET A 338 21.90 0.95 4.84
C MET A 338 23.38 1.12 4.45
N GLY A 339 24.04 2.21 4.91
CA GLY A 339 25.48 2.47 4.67
C GLY A 339 25.83 2.93 3.25
N ALA A 340 24.82 3.25 2.44
CA ALA A 340 24.94 3.82 1.10
C ALA A 340 23.76 4.75 0.83
N ALA A 341 23.87 5.68 -0.13
CA ALA A 341 22.84 6.67 -0.41
C ALA A 341 21.48 6.00 -0.73
N ILE A 342 20.43 6.46 -0.08
CA ILE A 342 19.06 5.95 -0.31
C ILE A 342 18.57 6.47 -1.65
N THR A 343 18.14 5.57 -2.52
CA THR A 343 17.64 5.91 -3.86
C THR A 343 16.13 5.98 -3.93
N SER A 344 15.43 5.20 -3.10
CA SER A 344 13.97 5.14 -3.10
C SER A 344 13.42 4.69 -1.74
N VAL A 345 12.24 5.19 -1.40
CA VAL A 345 11.44 4.76 -0.24
C VAL A 345 10.01 4.52 -0.71
N ALA A 346 9.46 3.35 -0.44
CA ALA A 346 8.08 2.98 -0.79
C ALA A 346 7.29 2.54 0.44
N PRO A 347 6.14 3.18 0.76
CA PRO A 347 5.31 2.80 1.89
C PRO A 347 4.61 1.46 1.65
N GLU A 348 4.53 0.64 2.68
CA GLU A 348 3.75 -0.60 2.70
C GLU A 348 2.38 -0.34 3.32
N TYR A 349 1.31 -0.68 2.62
CA TYR A 349 -0.06 -0.44 3.11
C TYR A 349 -0.62 -1.58 3.96
N ALA A 350 -0.16 -2.80 3.72
CA ALA A 350 -0.66 -3.99 4.42
C ALA A 350 -0.19 -4.07 5.88
N ARG A 351 1.06 -3.66 6.17
CA ARG A 351 1.70 -3.82 7.49
C ARG A 351 2.35 -2.53 7.90
N LYS A 352 2.00 -1.46 8.03
CA LYS A 352 2.64 -0.23 8.59
C LYS A 352 4.18 -0.24 8.48
N GLY A 353 4.71 -0.73 7.36
CA GLY A 353 6.12 -0.82 7.02
C GLY A 353 6.49 0.10 5.87
N PHE A 354 7.74 0.02 5.45
CA PHE A 354 8.22 0.63 4.22
C PHE A 354 9.46 -0.12 3.70
N LEU A 355 9.63 -0.14 2.39
CA LEU A 355 10.87 -0.52 1.73
C LEU A 355 11.75 0.71 1.55
N ALA A 356 13.05 0.50 1.74
CA ALA A 356 14.08 1.44 1.30
C ALA A 356 15.06 0.72 0.40
N ALA A 357 15.53 1.40 -0.65
CA ALA A 357 16.57 0.93 -1.53
C ALA A 357 17.75 1.89 -1.53
N ASP A 358 18.96 1.35 -1.72
CA ASP A 358 20.19 2.12 -1.79
C ASP A 358 20.90 2.05 -3.15
N GLU A 359 21.90 2.90 -3.35
CA GLU A 359 22.67 2.99 -4.59
C GLU A 359 23.54 1.74 -4.86
N LYS A 360 23.76 0.86 -3.89
CA LYS A 360 24.49 -0.39 -4.03
C LYS A 360 23.61 -1.59 -4.37
N GLY A 361 22.29 -1.36 -4.48
CA GLY A 361 21.33 -2.40 -4.77
C GLY A 361 20.79 -3.12 -3.54
N GLY A 362 21.01 -2.60 -2.34
CA GLY A 362 20.35 -3.05 -1.13
C GLY A 362 18.86 -2.70 -1.18
N VAL A 363 18.00 -3.61 -0.72
CA VAL A 363 16.57 -3.40 -0.56
C VAL A 363 16.14 -3.96 0.79
N ASN A 364 15.74 -3.08 1.69
CA ASN A 364 15.42 -3.41 3.06
C ASN A 364 13.98 -3.08 3.40
N LEU A 365 13.30 -4.02 4.06
CA LEU A 365 11.95 -3.82 4.60
C LEU A 365 12.03 -3.50 6.10
N TYR A 366 11.48 -2.35 6.48
CA TYR A 366 11.42 -1.89 7.86
C TYR A 366 9.99 -1.86 8.38
N TYR A 367 9.84 -2.12 9.68
CA TYR A 367 8.58 -1.95 10.38
C TYR A 367 8.55 -0.60 11.10
N ALA A 368 7.69 0.32 10.64
CA ALA A 368 7.74 1.72 11.04
C ALA A 368 7.44 2.00 12.53
N THR A 369 6.74 1.10 13.23
CA THR A 369 6.34 1.31 14.62
C THR A 369 7.34 0.77 15.65
N SER A 370 8.27 -0.11 15.26
CA SER A 370 9.23 -0.76 16.18
C SER A 370 10.69 -0.65 15.74
N GLU A 371 10.99 0.14 14.69
CA GLU A 371 12.36 0.34 14.15
C GLU A 371 13.04 -0.97 13.65
N ARG A 372 12.27 -2.06 13.58
CA ARG A 372 12.82 -3.36 13.21
C ARG A 372 13.10 -3.43 11.71
N LEU A 373 14.29 -3.88 11.37
CA LEU A 373 14.60 -4.41 10.05
C LEU A 373 13.98 -5.81 9.96
N LEU A 374 13.03 -5.98 9.04
CA LEU A 374 12.31 -7.24 8.84
C LEU A 374 13.01 -8.13 7.83
N VAL A 375 13.43 -7.55 6.70
CA VAL A 375 14.02 -8.27 5.57
C VAL A 375 15.13 -7.43 4.96
N GLU A 376 16.18 -8.09 4.54
CA GLU A 376 17.31 -7.53 3.80
C GLU A 376 17.49 -8.33 2.51
N ARG A 377 17.49 -7.67 1.36
CA ARG A 377 17.66 -8.26 0.01
C ARG A 377 18.60 -7.42 -0.83
N SER A 378 19.02 -7.98 -1.95
CA SER A 378 19.87 -7.30 -2.94
C SER A 378 19.28 -7.49 -4.33
N THR A 379 19.52 -6.51 -5.20
CA THR A 379 19.21 -6.52 -6.63
C THR A 379 20.44 -6.81 -7.49
N ASP A 380 21.42 -7.53 -6.98
CA ASP A 380 22.66 -7.88 -7.68
C ASP A 380 23.43 -6.64 -8.19
N ALA A 381 23.62 -5.66 -7.30
CA ALA A 381 24.36 -4.43 -7.53
C ALA A 381 23.75 -3.47 -8.58
N ALA A 382 22.48 -3.60 -8.89
CA ALA A 382 21.73 -2.61 -9.66
C ALA A 382 20.76 -1.86 -8.71
N PRO A 383 20.95 -0.56 -8.41
CA PRO A 383 20.08 0.15 -7.47
C PRO A 383 18.63 0.12 -7.95
N ALA A 384 17.69 -0.07 -7.01
CA ALA A 384 16.28 0.08 -7.30
C ALA A 384 15.96 1.57 -7.43
N ARG A 385 15.41 1.96 -8.59
CA ARG A 385 15.04 3.34 -8.88
C ARG A 385 13.61 3.66 -8.49
N LEU A 386 12.72 2.72 -8.76
CA LEU A 386 11.31 2.80 -8.42
C LEU A 386 10.89 1.53 -7.68
N MET A 387 10.05 1.70 -6.68
CA MET A 387 9.45 0.60 -5.94
C MET A 387 7.97 0.91 -5.71
N ALA A 388 7.13 -0.11 -5.79
CA ALA A 388 5.72 -0.01 -5.48
C ALA A 388 5.26 -1.27 -4.74
N PHE A 389 4.38 -1.09 -3.76
CA PHE A 389 3.63 -2.19 -3.16
C PHE A 389 2.28 -2.38 -3.87
N ALA A 390 1.74 -3.58 -3.79
CA ALA A 390 0.35 -3.80 -4.15
C ALA A 390 -0.59 -3.10 -3.12
N PRO A 391 -1.74 -2.56 -3.55
CA PRO A 391 -2.62 -1.80 -2.67
C PRO A 391 -3.18 -2.59 -1.49
N ARG A 392 -3.37 -3.89 -1.64
CA ARG A 392 -3.99 -4.78 -0.64
C ARG A 392 -3.23 -6.08 -0.39
N ALA A 393 -2.13 -6.32 -1.07
CA ALA A 393 -1.34 -7.54 -0.95
C ALA A 393 0.10 -7.24 -0.55
N ASN A 394 0.79 -8.25 -0.05
CA ASN A 394 2.19 -8.16 0.34
C ASN A 394 3.14 -8.40 -0.86
N ALA A 395 2.82 -7.83 -2.01
CA ALA A 395 3.64 -7.95 -3.22
C ALA A 395 4.37 -6.64 -3.50
N VAL A 396 5.59 -6.77 -3.99
CA VAL A 396 6.48 -5.66 -4.36
C VAL A 396 6.82 -5.76 -5.83
N LEU A 397 6.77 -4.63 -6.51
CA LEU A 397 7.28 -4.44 -7.85
C LEU A 397 8.37 -3.37 -7.79
N LEU A 398 9.51 -3.62 -8.40
CA LEU A 398 10.59 -2.65 -8.49
C LEU A 398 11.20 -2.60 -9.89
N GLU A 399 11.74 -1.44 -10.25
CA GLU A 399 12.57 -1.27 -11.43
C GLU A 399 13.99 -0.89 -11.01
N THR A 400 14.96 -1.61 -11.52
CA THR A 400 16.36 -1.32 -11.30
C THR A 400 16.84 -0.18 -12.22
N ALA A 401 17.99 0.42 -11.92
CA ALA A 401 18.61 1.44 -12.76
C ALA A 401 18.95 0.93 -14.19
N ARG A 402 18.91 -0.38 -14.41
CA ARG A 402 19.08 -1.01 -15.75
C ARG A 402 17.77 -1.16 -16.51
N GLY A 403 16.63 -0.72 -15.94
CA GLY A 403 15.31 -0.86 -16.54
C GLY A 403 14.70 -2.26 -16.40
N GLU A 404 15.31 -3.15 -15.60
CA GLU A 404 14.74 -4.46 -15.31
C GLU A 404 13.62 -4.34 -14.30
N ILE A 405 12.47 -4.93 -14.58
CA ILE A 405 11.36 -5.02 -13.63
C ILE A 405 11.45 -6.35 -12.89
N ARG A 406 11.36 -6.30 -11.57
CA ARG A 406 11.40 -7.46 -10.69
C ARG A 406 10.21 -7.43 -9.74
N SER A 407 9.70 -8.61 -9.40
CA SER A 407 8.62 -8.78 -8.41
C SER A 407 9.03 -9.72 -7.29
N ALA A 408 8.44 -9.52 -6.12
CA ALA A 408 8.58 -10.42 -4.98
C ALA A 408 7.32 -10.39 -4.12
N HIS A 409 7.03 -11.50 -3.46
CA HIS A 409 6.06 -11.54 -2.37
C HIS A 409 6.78 -11.42 -1.02
N VAL A 410 6.17 -10.67 -0.12
CA VAL A 410 6.62 -10.57 1.26
C VAL A 410 5.69 -11.42 2.10
N GLU A 411 6.15 -12.62 2.42
CA GLU A 411 5.41 -13.56 3.25
C GLU A 411 5.75 -13.32 4.72
N ASN A 412 4.72 -13.24 5.56
CA ASN A 412 4.88 -13.76 6.90
C ASN A 412 4.69 -15.26 6.74
N GLU A 413 5.64 -16.09 7.17
CA GLU A 413 5.42 -17.52 7.27
C GLU A 413 4.24 -17.79 8.20
N TYR A 414 3.04 -17.66 7.66
CA TYR A 414 1.88 -18.34 8.22
C TYR A 414 1.92 -19.73 7.58
N PRO A 415 2.24 -20.79 8.34
CA PRO A 415 1.82 -22.09 7.89
C PRO A 415 0.31 -21.98 7.71
N GLU A 416 -0.21 -22.24 6.52
CA GLU A 416 -1.64 -22.41 6.27
C GLU A 416 -2.16 -23.63 7.05
N ILE A 417 -2.15 -23.53 8.36
CA ILE A 417 -2.95 -24.36 9.22
C ILE A 417 -4.26 -23.60 9.43
N SER A 418 -5.00 -23.40 8.35
CA SER A 418 -6.39 -23.07 8.54
C SER A 418 -7.08 -24.38 8.92
N PHE A 419 -7.70 -24.39 10.09
CA PHE A 419 -8.58 -25.52 10.51
C PHE A 419 -9.65 -25.78 9.44
N ALA A 420 -10.02 -24.78 8.64
CA ALA A 420 -10.88 -24.89 7.48
C ALA A 420 -10.26 -25.74 6.36
N SER A 421 -8.94 -25.67 6.11
CA SER A 421 -8.28 -26.52 5.12
C SER A 421 -8.10 -27.95 5.63
N LEU A 422 -7.92 -28.16 6.94
CA LEU A 422 -7.89 -29.51 7.54
C LEU A 422 -9.28 -30.15 7.53
N TRP A 423 -10.33 -29.39 7.90
CA TRP A 423 -11.72 -29.87 7.84
C TRP A 423 -12.24 -30.03 6.42
N GLY A 424 -11.87 -29.12 5.51
CA GLY A 424 -12.21 -29.22 4.09
C GLY A 424 -11.59 -30.46 3.45
N LYS A 425 -10.33 -30.81 3.72
CA LYS A 425 -9.71 -32.06 3.26
C LYS A 425 -10.39 -33.29 3.85
N ILE A 426 -10.68 -33.30 5.15
CA ILE A 426 -11.37 -34.43 5.81
C ILE A 426 -12.80 -34.62 5.28
N TRP A 427 -13.50 -33.53 4.93
CA TRP A 427 -14.86 -33.59 4.36
C TRP A 427 -14.86 -33.97 2.87
N TYR A 428 -13.89 -33.49 2.09
CA TYR A 428 -13.79 -33.84 0.67
C TYR A 428 -13.38 -35.32 0.45
N GLU A 429 -12.43 -35.81 1.24
CA GLU A 429 -12.02 -37.23 1.16
C GLU A 429 -13.11 -38.20 1.63
N SER A 430 -14.05 -37.77 2.48
CA SER A 430 -15.18 -38.61 2.91
C SER A 430 -16.38 -38.64 1.95
N TYR A 431 -16.35 -37.89 0.86
CA TYR A 431 -17.40 -37.88 -0.16
C TYR A 431 -16.99 -38.65 -1.45
N GLU A 432 -15.74 -39.09 -1.56
CA GLU A 432 -15.25 -39.89 -2.70
C GLU A 432 -15.11 -41.40 -2.38
N GLU A 433 -15.52 -41.88 -1.19
CA GLU A 433 -15.75 -43.29 -0.85
C GLU A 433 -17.29 -43.58 -0.76
#